data_232d42f428e293110017580c714ba01a
#
_entry.id   232d42f428e293110017580c714ba01a
#
_cell.length_a   1.000
_cell.length_b   1.000
_cell.length_c   1.000
_cell.angle_alpha   90.00
_cell.angle_beta   90.00
_cell.angle_gamma   90.00
#
_symmetry.space_group_name_H-M   'P 1'
#
loop_
_entity.id
_entity.type
_entity.pdbx_description
1 polymer ?
#
loop_
_entity_poly.entity_id
_entity_poly.type
_entity_poly.pdbx_seq_one_letter_code
_entity_poly.pdbx_strand_id
1 'polypeptide(L)'
;MTSFTENLNTLQRLLNESQGGFVHFGNELYRFTKQSDISSEEIANFEKKHQIQLPDTFKTFLLTLGACTLFEDERGFAYEFYPPSQWESFTNEVFNGTGTNLFPKIVLVCYPNGGHQAGFITNQKDAFGTFYSDIPVEYWEEDTELMSFANWLNEEISLCLL
;
A
#
# COMPACT_ATOMS: atom_id res chain seq x y z
N MET A 1 7.07 10.31 -16.93
CA MET A 1 6.52 9.21 -16.09
C MET A 1 7.58 8.17 -15.84
N THR A 2 7.80 7.80 -14.60
CA THR A 2 8.77 6.78 -14.21
C THR A 2 8.16 5.39 -14.34
N SER A 3 8.94 4.41 -14.80
CA SER A 3 8.46 3.02 -14.85
C SER A 3 8.33 2.43 -13.46
N PHE A 4 7.56 1.34 -13.34
CA PHE A 4 7.41 0.62 -12.07
C PHE A 4 8.76 0.11 -11.56
N THR A 5 9.60 -0.44 -12.46
CA THR A 5 10.93 -0.93 -12.09
C THR A 5 11.82 0.20 -11.56
N GLU A 6 11.80 1.36 -12.21
CA GLU A 6 12.55 2.52 -11.74
C GLU A 6 12.07 2.98 -10.36
N ASN A 7 10.75 3.00 -10.14
CA ASN A 7 10.17 3.36 -8.85
C ASN A 7 10.61 2.38 -7.75
N LEU A 8 10.59 1.06 -8.03
CA LEU A 8 11.06 0.05 -7.07
C LEU A 8 12.53 0.24 -6.73
N ASN A 9 13.36 0.49 -7.74
CA ASN A 9 14.79 0.70 -7.53
C ASN A 9 15.04 1.96 -6.69
N THR A 10 14.30 3.01 -6.93
CA THR A 10 14.39 4.24 -6.14
C THR A 10 14.01 3.99 -4.68
N LEU A 11 12.90 3.31 -4.44
CA LEU A 11 12.44 3.02 -3.08
C LEU A 11 13.42 2.10 -2.35
N GLN A 12 13.96 1.09 -3.03
CA GLN A 12 14.94 0.20 -2.42
C GLN A 12 16.21 0.95 -2.04
N ARG A 13 16.69 1.85 -2.90
CA ARG A 13 17.83 2.70 -2.61
C ARG A 13 17.57 3.59 -1.40
N LEU A 14 16.39 4.22 -1.33
CA LEU A 14 16.02 5.09 -0.21
C LEU A 14 15.91 4.31 1.11
N LEU A 15 15.36 3.10 1.07
CA LEU A 15 15.32 2.23 2.25
C LEU A 15 16.73 1.92 2.75
N ASN A 16 17.66 1.63 1.83
CA ASN A 16 19.04 1.34 2.20
C ASN A 16 19.79 2.57 2.72
N GLU A 17 19.55 3.72 2.13
CA GLU A 17 20.22 4.97 2.51
C GLU A 17 19.71 5.54 3.83
N SER A 18 18.44 5.34 4.14
CA SER A 18 17.80 5.95 5.30
C SER A 18 18.41 5.48 6.62
N GLN A 19 18.56 4.17 6.82
CA GLN A 19 19.17 3.57 8.01
C GLN A 19 18.65 4.19 9.32
N GLY A 20 17.32 4.35 9.42
CA GLY A 20 16.66 4.92 10.60
C GLY A 20 16.66 6.44 10.66
N GLY A 21 17.26 7.12 9.69
CA GLY A 21 17.32 8.58 9.63
C GLY A 21 16.56 9.17 8.47
N PHE A 22 16.55 10.47 8.38
CA PHE A 22 15.90 11.20 7.30
C PHE A 22 16.85 11.40 6.12
N VAL A 23 16.33 11.27 4.91
CA VAL A 23 17.05 11.50 3.67
C VAL A 23 16.23 12.41 2.76
N HIS A 24 16.90 13.10 1.86
CA HIS A 24 16.23 13.98 0.90
C HIS A 24 15.56 13.17 -0.20
N PHE A 25 14.32 13.56 -0.53
CA PHE A 25 13.64 13.15 -1.74
C PHE A 25 12.91 14.38 -2.28
N GLY A 26 13.29 14.83 -3.48
CA GLY A 26 12.85 16.14 -3.94
C GLY A 26 13.35 17.22 -2.99
N ASN A 27 12.47 18.08 -2.54
CA ASN A 27 12.78 19.19 -1.65
C ASN A 27 12.52 18.91 -0.18
N GLU A 28 12.08 17.70 0.16
CA GLU A 28 11.67 17.34 1.51
C GLU A 28 12.54 16.24 2.09
N LEU A 29 12.49 16.12 3.41
CA LEU A 29 13.16 15.08 4.16
C LEU A 29 12.16 13.99 4.54
N TYR A 30 12.50 12.74 4.27
CA TYR A 30 11.67 11.57 4.61
C TYR A 30 12.52 10.47 5.21
N ARG A 31 11.88 9.67 6.05
CA ARG A 31 12.48 8.45 6.58
C ARG A 31 11.81 7.24 5.93
N PHE A 32 12.62 6.23 5.63
CA PHE A 32 12.18 4.97 5.00
C PHE A 32 12.64 3.83 5.88
N THR A 33 11.72 2.96 6.28
CA THR A 33 12.02 1.87 7.21
C THR A 33 11.44 0.56 6.71
N LYS A 34 12.25 -0.51 6.70
CA LYS A 34 11.79 -1.86 6.43
C LYS A 34 11.50 -2.55 7.77
N GLN A 35 10.28 -3.07 7.95
CA GLN A 35 9.90 -3.79 9.16
C GLN A 35 10.26 -5.27 9.06
N SER A 36 9.95 -5.91 7.92
CA SER A 36 10.22 -7.34 7.74
C SER A 36 10.23 -7.70 6.26
N ASP A 37 10.88 -8.82 5.95
CA ASP A 37 10.79 -9.43 4.63
C ASP A 37 9.42 -10.11 4.48
N ILE A 38 8.96 -10.20 3.24
CA ILE A 38 7.75 -10.95 2.89
C ILE A 38 8.15 -12.04 1.91
N SER A 39 7.76 -13.29 2.21
CA SER A 39 8.08 -14.43 1.36
C SER A 39 6.98 -14.67 0.33
N SER A 40 7.35 -15.33 -0.77
CA SER A 40 6.38 -15.77 -1.77
C SER A 40 5.37 -16.76 -1.18
N GLU A 41 5.78 -17.54 -0.18
CA GLU A 41 4.90 -18.47 0.53
C GLU A 41 3.80 -17.75 1.30
N GLU A 42 4.14 -16.68 2.03
CA GLU A 42 3.15 -15.87 2.74
C GLU A 42 2.10 -15.31 1.79
N ILE A 43 2.54 -14.80 0.63
CA ILE A 43 1.62 -14.25 -0.38
C ILE A 43 0.72 -15.35 -0.93
N ALA A 44 1.31 -16.49 -1.32
CA ALA A 44 0.55 -17.61 -1.89
C ALA A 44 -0.46 -18.18 -0.89
N ASN A 45 -0.08 -18.27 0.39
CA ASN A 45 -0.97 -18.76 1.44
C ASN A 45 -2.18 -17.83 1.64
N PHE A 46 -1.96 -16.53 1.59
CA PHE A 46 -3.06 -15.56 1.69
C PHE A 46 -3.99 -15.68 0.49
N GLU A 47 -3.44 -15.75 -0.74
CA GLU A 47 -4.23 -15.91 -1.95
C GLU A 47 -5.08 -17.17 -1.91
N LYS A 48 -4.49 -18.28 -1.47
CA LYS A 48 -5.18 -19.58 -1.38
C LYS A 48 -6.26 -19.56 -0.32
N LYS A 49 -5.96 -19.04 0.87
CA LYS A 49 -6.89 -19.00 2.01
C LYS A 49 -8.16 -18.23 1.66
N HIS A 50 -8.01 -17.11 0.95
CA HIS A 50 -9.13 -16.21 0.65
C HIS A 50 -9.64 -16.34 -0.78
N GLN A 51 -9.07 -17.25 -1.58
CA GLN A 51 -9.48 -17.52 -2.98
C GLN A 51 -9.43 -16.25 -3.83
N ILE A 52 -8.34 -15.51 -3.69
CA ILE A 52 -8.09 -14.27 -4.44
C ILE A 52 -6.76 -14.36 -5.17
N GLN A 53 -6.54 -13.45 -6.11
CA GLN A 53 -5.26 -13.29 -6.79
C GLN A 53 -4.83 -11.85 -6.72
N LEU A 54 -3.62 -11.62 -6.23
CA LEU A 54 -3.04 -10.28 -6.14
C LEU A 54 -2.44 -9.86 -7.48
N PRO A 55 -2.44 -8.57 -7.80
CA PRO A 55 -1.72 -8.07 -8.98
C PRO A 55 -0.23 -8.42 -8.94
N ASP A 56 0.34 -8.78 -10.11
CA ASP A 56 1.75 -9.16 -10.20
C ASP A 56 2.69 -8.04 -9.75
N THR A 57 2.38 -6.79 -10.10
CA THR A 57 3.21 -5.64 -9.69
C THR A 57 3.20 -5.48 -8.17
N PHE A 58 2.07 -5.71 -7.52
CA PHE A 58 1.99 -5.65 -6.07
C PHE A 58 2.79 -6.77 -5.41
N LYS A 59 2.72 -8.00 -5.95
CA LYS A 59 3.54 -9.12 -5.45
C LYS A 59 5.03 -8.80 -5.58
N THR A 60 5.45 -8.26 -6.72
CA THR A 60 6.85 -7.85 -6.93
C THR A 60 7.27 -6.79 -5.92
N PHE A 61 6.43 -5.80 -5.67
CA PHE A 61 6.67 -4.77 -4.66
C PHE A 61 6.89 -5.40 -3.28
N LEU A 62 6.01 -6.31 -2.86
CA LEU A 62 6.10 -6.97 -1.55
C LEU A 62 7.39 -7.80 -1.42
N LEU A 63 7.74 -8.56 -2.46
CA LEU A 63 8.93 -9.40 -2.45
C LEU A 63 10.22 -8.57 -2.46
N THR A 64 10.19 -7.40 -3.09
CA THR A 64 11.36 -6.53 -3.22
C THR A 64 11.58 -5.69 -1.96
N LEU A 65 10.53 -5.06 -1.45
CA LEU A 65 10.65 -4.10 -0.34
C LEU A 65 10.26 -4.67 1.01
N GLY A 66 9.43 -5.73 1.03
CA GLY A 66 8.88 -6.27 2.27
C GLY A 66 7.80 -5.37 2.88
N ALA A 67 7.46 -5.64 4.13
CA ALA A 67 6.61 -4.75 4.92
C ALA A 67 7.45 -3.54 5.30
N CYS A 68 6.98 -2.34 4.97
CA CYS A 68 7.81 -1.15 5.08
C CYS A 68 6.97 0.10 5.35
N THR A 69 7.64 1.12 5.85
CA THR A 69 7.12 2.46 6.01
C THR A 69 7.88 3.37 5.06
N LEU A 70 7.18 4.04 4.16
CA LEU A 70 7.76 4.89 3.14
C LEU A 70 7.33 6.33 3.35
N PHE A 71 8.21 7.26 3.00
CA PHE A 71 7.92 8.70 3.01
C PHE A 71 7.38 9.20 4.36
N GLU A 72 7.98 8.72 5.46
CA GLU A 72 7.64 9.24 6.78
C GLU A 72 8.24 10.63 6.94
N ASP A 73 7.37 11.64 7.12
CA ASP A 73 7.82 13.02 7.31
C ASP A 73 8.08 13.34 8.79
N GLU A 74 8.53 14.56 9.07
CA GLU A 74 8.86 14.98 10.43
C GLU A 74 7.64 15.00 11.36
N ARG A 75 6.42 15.04 10.80
CA ARG A 75 5.18 15.01 11.58
C ARG A 75 4.73 13.59 11.90
N GLY A 76 5.36 12.58 11.28
CA GLY A 76 5.02 11.18 11.45
C GLY A 76 4.01 10.64 10.44
N PHE A 77 3.62 11.42 9.43
CA PHE A 77 2.77 10.92 8.36
C PHE A 77 3.60 10.08 7.40
N ALA A 78 3.07 8.93 7.00
CA ALA A 78 3.80 7.97 6.19
C ALA A 78 2.87 7.06 5.41
N TYR A 79 3.45 6.28 4.51
CA TYR A 79 2.78 5.15 3.85
C TYR A 79 3.23 3.88 4.55
N GLU A 80 2.34 3.26 5.32
CA GLU A 80 2.65 2.01 6.02
C GLU A 80 2.09 0.84 5.23
N PHE A 81 2.98 -0.03 4.73
CA PHE A 81 2.60 -1.25 4.02
C PHE A 81 2.73 -2.44 4.97
N TYR A 82 1.63 -3.10 5.24
CA TYR A 82 1.56 -4.21 6.18
C TYR A 82 1.91 -5.54 5.52
N PRO A 83 2.41 -6.54 6.31
CA PRO A 83 2.59 -7.88 5.78
C PRO A 83 1.23 -8.60 5.63
N PRO A 84 1.17 -9.66 4.79
CA PRO A 84 -0.09 -10.40 4.58
C PRO A 84 -0.79 -10.87 5.85
N SER A 85 -0.02 -11.21 6.88
CA SER A 85 -0.57 -11.66 8.17
C SER A 85 -1.41 -10.60 8.89
N GLN A 86 -1.30 -9.33 8.51
CA GLN A 86 -2.03 -8.22 9.14
C GLN A 86 -3.15 -7.65 8.27
N TRP A 87 -3.26 -8.08 7.02
CA TRP A 87 -4.23 -7.48 6.11
C TRP A 87 -5.68 -7.71 6.54
N GLU A 88 -5.99 -8.92 6.99
CA GLU A 88 -7.36 -9.25 7.41
C GLU A 88 -7.76 -8.43 8.65
N SER A 89 -6.92 -8.40 9.67
CA SER A 89 -7.22 -7.64 10.89
C SER A 89 -7.30 -6.14 10.63
N PHE A 90 -6.39 -5.60 9.81
CA PHE A 90 -6.42 -4.19 9.43
C PHE A 90 -7.71 -3.84 8.69
N THR A 91 -8.08 -4.65 7.70
CA THR A 91 -9.29 -4.43 6.91
C THR A 91 -10.54 -4.51 7.79
N ASN A 92 -10.61 -5.53 8.64
CA ASN A 92 -11.74 -5.69 9.56
C ASN A 92 -11.86 -4.52 10.53
N GLU A 93 -10.74 -4.03 11.03
CA GLU A 93 -10.73 -2.87 11.92
C GLU A 93 -11.27 -1.62 11.25
N VAL A 94 -10.90 -1.37 10.00
CA VAL A 94 -11.40 -0.23 9.23
C VAL A 94 -12.91 -0.32 9.03
N PHE A 95 -13.45 -1.52 8.78
CA PHE A 95 -14.88 -1.71 8.60
C PHE A 95 -15.65 -1.81 9.93
N ASN A 96 -14.97 -1.95 11.05
CA ASN A 96 -15.62 -2.06 12.35
C ASN A 96 -16.41 -0.80 12.67
N GLY A 97 -17.68 -0.98 13.07
CA GLY A 97 -18.55 0.15 13.39
C GLY A 97 -19.23 0.80 12.20
N THR A 98 -18.92 0.40 10.96
CA THR A 98 -19.56 0.95 9.76
C THR A 98 -20.89 0.27 9.43
N GLY A 99 -21.18 -0.89 10.02
CA GLY A 99 -22.35 -1.71 9.68
C GLY A 99 -22.14 -2.60 8.45
N THR A 100 -21.00 -2.48 7.77
CA THR A 100 -20.70 -3.24 6.55
C THR A 100 -19.25 -3.70 6.60
N ASN A 101 -19.00 -4.98 6.32
CA ASN A 101 -17.64 -5.52 6.20
C ASN A 101 -17.49 -6.13 4.81
N LEU A 102 -16.63 -5.56 3.98
CA LEU A 102 -16.44 -5.97 2.59
C LEU A 102 -15.25 -6.91 2.40
N PHE A 103 -14.55 -7.31 3.48
CA PHE A 103 -13.48 -8.30 3.38
C PHE A 103 -14.06 -9.68 3.03
N PRO A 104 -13.47 -10.48 2.14
CA PRO A 104 -12.23 -10.26 1.38
C PRO A 104 -12.43 -9.64 -0.01
N LYS A 105 -13.59 -9.10 -0.31
CA LYS A 105 -13.83 -8.42 -1.57
C LYS A 105 -12.96 -7.18 -1.72
N ILE A 106 -12.79 -6.43 -0.63
CA ILE A 106 -11.82 -5.35 -0.52
C ILE A 106 -10.78 -5.79 0.50
N VAL A 107 -9.51 -5.72 0.13
CA VAL A 107 -8.39 -6.01 1.02
C VAL A 107 -7.53 -4.76 1.14
N LEU A 108 -7.46 -4.23 2.36
CA LEU A 108 -6.67 -3.04 2.66
C LEU A 108 -5.27 -3.47 3.08
N VAL A 109 -4.25 -2.86 2.49
CA VAL A 109 -2.85 -3.29 2.63
C VAL A 109 -1.92 -2.17 3.03
N CYS A 110 -2.37 -0.92 2.96
CA CYS A 110 -1.56 0.25 3.21
C CYS A 110 -2.36 1.32 3.92
N TYR A 111 -1.72 1.97 4.88
CA TYR A 111 -2.25 3.17 5.53
C TYR A 111 -1.48 4.36 4.96
N PRO A 112 -2.01 5.04 3.93
CA PRO A 112 -1.29 6.14 3.33
C PRO A 112 -1.42 7.43 4.14
N ASN A 113 -0.62 8.39 3.73
CA ASN A 113 -0.58 9.70 4.35
C ASN A 113 -1.96 10.36 4.36
N GLY A 114 -2.33 11.02 5.46
CA GLY A 114 -3.59 11.75 5.56
C GLY A 114 -4.75 10.99 6.20
N GLY A 115 -4.51 9.79 6.73
CA GLY A 115 -5.53 9.08 7.51
C GLY A 115 -6.54 8.27 6.68
N HIS A 116 -6.23 8.03 5.42
CA HIS A 116 -7.03 7.15 4.56
C HIS A 116 -6.35 5.80 4.44
N GLN A 117 -7.00 4.83 3.81
CA GLN A 117 -6.45 3.50 3.62
C GLN A 117 -6.43 3.14 2.15
N ALA A 118 -5.46 2.32 1.75
CA ALA A 118 -5.32 1.89 0.37
C ALA A 118 -5.31 0.37 0.27
N GLY A 119 -5.80 -0.13 -0.83
CA GLY A 119 -5.89 -1.55 -1.09
C GLY A 119 -6.51 -1.83 -2.45
N PHE A 120 -7.07 -3.01 -2.60
CA PHE A 120 -7.60 -3.43 -3.89
C PHE A 120 -8.93 -4.15 -3.74
N ILE A 121 -9.72 -4.08 -4.81
CA ILE A 121 -10.92 -4.88 -4.96
C ILE A 121 -10.47 -6.20 -5.60
N THR A 122 -10.71 -7.30 -4.90
CA THR A 122 -10.25 -8.62 -5.33
C THR A 122 -11.02 -9.09 -6.57
N ASN A 123 -10.36 -9.94 -7.36
CA ASN A 123 -10.93 -10.53 -8.56
C ASN A 123 -11.30 -9.52 -9.66
N GLN A 124 -10.73 -8.33 -9.60
CA GLN A 124 -10.83 -7.32 -10.64
C GLN A 124 -9.42 -6.91 -11.08
N LYS A 125 -9.26 -6.63 -12.36
CA LYS A 125 -7.99 -6.15 -12.90
C LYS A 125 -7.87 -4.65 -12.65
N ASP A 126 -6.65 -4.22 -12.32
CA ASP A 126 -6.33 -2.80 -12.16
C ASP A 126 -7.27 -2.08 -11.18
N ALA A 127 -7.54 -2.72 -10.04
CA ALA A 127 -8.52 -2.25 -9.08
C ALA A 127 -7.87 -1.89 -7.73
N PHE A 128 -6.74 -1.16 -7.77
CA PHE A 128 -6.08 -0.63 -6.59
C PHE A 128 -6.39 0.86 -6.43
N GLY A 129 -6.58 1.32 -5.22
CA GLY A 129 -6.84 2.74 -4.99
C GLY A 129 -6.81 3.12 -3.52
N THR A 130 -6.97 4.41 -3.27
CA THR A 130 -7.13 4.96 -1.93
C THR A 130 -8.61 5.10 -1.61
N PHE A 131 -9.03 4.45 -0.53
CA PHE A 131 -10.41 4.50 -0.06
C PHE A 131 -10.53 5.58 1.00
N TYR A 132 -11.32 6.61 0.73
CA TYR A 132 -11.43 7.78 1.58
C TYR A 132 -12.45 7.57 2.70
N SER A 133 -12.05 7.87 3.93
CA SER A 133 -12.86 7.62 5.12
C SER A 133 -14.14 8.47 5.19
N ASP A 134 -14.19 9.58 4.47
CA ASP A 134 -15.37 10.45 4.39
C ASP A 134 -16.43 9.96 3.39
N ILE A 135 -16.12 8.93 2.58
CA ILE A 135 -17.06 8.27 1.70
C ILE A 135 -17.61 7.03 2.44
N PRO A 136 -18.94 6.85 2.54
CA PRO A 136 -19.51 5.65 3.14
C PRO A 136 -19.00 4.39 2.45
N VAL A 137 -18.69 3.36 3.22
CA VAL A 137 -18.03 2.14 2.70
C VAL A 137 -18.85 1.42 1.63
N GLU A 138 -20.19 1.51 1.68
CA GLU A 138 -21.05 0.91 0.68
C GLU A 138 -20.91 1.54 -0.72
N TYR A 139 -20.29 2.73 -0.82
CA TYR A 139 -20.03 3.41 -2.09
C TYR A 139 -18.57 3.27 -2.55
N TRP A 140 -17.71 2.62 -1.79
CA TRP A 140 -16.28 2.55 -2.12
C TRP A 140 -16.00 1.87 -3.46
N GLU A 141 -16.78 0.84 -3.82
CA GLU A 141 -16.57 0.17 -5.11
C GLU A 141 -16.89 1.08 -6.30
N GLU A 142 -17.89 1.94 -6.17
CA GLU A 142 -18.36 2.80 -7.25
C GLU A 142 -17.64 4.15 -7.30
N ASP A 143 -17.32 4.70 -6.13
CA ASP A 143 -16.85 6.08 -6.02
C ASP A 143 -15.32 6.19 -5.85
N THR A 144 -14.60 5.08 -5.73
CA THR A 144 -13.14 5.11 -5.61
C THR A 144 -12.51 5.09 -6.99
N GLU A 145 -11.55 5.98 -7.21
CA GLU A 145 -10.73 5.93 -8.42
C GLU A 145 -9.78 4.74 -8.33
N LEU A 146 -9.99 3.75 -9.20
CA LEU A 146 -9.21 2.52 -9.22
C LEU A 146 -8.27 2.51 -10.42
N MET A 147 -7.08 1.96 -10.22
CA MET A 147 -6.05 1.87 -11.25
C MET A 147 -5.14 0.69 -10.96
N SER A 148 -4.17 0.42 -11.83
CA SER A 148 -3.16 -0.57 -11.52
C SER A 148 -2.33 -0.13 -10.32
N PHE A 149 -1.80 -1.09 -9.57
CA PHE A 149 -0.93 -0.76 -8.44
C PHE A 149 0.28 0.05 -8.91
N ALA A 150 0.84 -0.29 -10.08
CA ALA A 150 1.98 0.44 -10.63
C ALA A 150 1.67 1.92 -10.86
N ASN A 151 0.50 2.22 -11.40
CA ASN A 151 0.06 3.60 -11.62
C ASN A 151 -0.21 4.33 -10.31
N TRP A 152 -0.87 3.66 -9.37
CA TRP A 152 -1.13 4.24 -8.05
C TRP A 152 0.18 4.61 -7.35
N LEU A 153 1.14 3.69 -7.36
CA LEU A 153 2.45 3.94 -6.73
C LEU A 153 3.16 5.12 -7.41
N ASN A 154 3.14 5.17 -8.73
CA ASN A 154 3.77 6.26 -9.47
C ASN A 154 3.14 7.62 -9.13
N GLU A 155 1.83 7.68 -9.02
CA GLU A 155 1.13 8.92 -8.65
C GLU A 155 1.50 9.35 -7.22
N GLU A 156 1.52 8.42 -6.26
CA GLU A 156 1.85 8.73 -4.88
C GLU A 156 3.30 9.20 -4.72
N ILE A 157 4.24 8.57 -5.42
CA ILE A 157 5.64 9.01 -5.42
C ILE A 157 5.74 10.43 -6.01
N SER A 158 5.02 10.70 -7.08
CA SER A 158 5.01 12.02 -7.73
C SER A 158 4.51 13.11 -6.79
N LEU A 159 3.52 12.81 -5.96
CA LEU A 159 3.02 13.75 -4.94
C LEU A 159 4.11 14.10 -3.93
N CYS A 160 4.97 13.17 -3.59
CA CYS A 160 6.06 13.40 -2.64
C CYS A 160 7.20 14.26 -3.22
N LEU A 161 7.22 14.46 -4.54
CA LEU A 161 8.20 15.30 -5.22
C LEU A 161 7.78 16.77 -5.30
N LEU A 162 6.54 17.09 -5.01
CA LEU A 162 6.01 18.46 -5.14
C LEU A 162 6.46 19.40 -4.02
#